data_8f4c75c9af943c8fdbe7dd2c0dc2aa2b
#
_entry.id   8f4c75c9af943c8fdbe7dd2c0dc2aa2b
#
_cell.length_a   1.000
_cell.length_b   1.000
_cell.length_c   1.000
_cell.angle_alpha   90.00
_cell.angle_beta   90.00
_cell.angle_gamma   90.00
#
_symmetry.space_group_name_H-M   'P 1'
#
loop_
_entity.id
_entity.type
_entity.pdbx_description
1 polymer ?
#
loop_
_entity_poly.entity_id
_entity_poly.type
_entity_poly.pdbx_seq_one_letter_code
_entity_poly.pdbx_strand_id
1 'polypeptide(L)'
;MRITKTARLLLLSGAATATLTGSALALDAQSFIDRLTTVSAAFGYDFEFGPASLDGDTIVVDGFTLSIDPSGDVAEPMTTDTEVTFSGVTEGPDGSFMVETITIPDIDTEFASDPTGRLTLSDVRLGGLYLPGDDPVPAVVSLQLLQSASTGPLVVTRDRVEVLSIDSMETTSEFNPAQGSVDLVDVQAPFAINGIWADLSQMNEDDAATAKTVEELGLSTISGDITGNMSWSMADGRMTIDEFLFDFTDVGSVNVELDITGLTPAVLDKLYAMQASMAPESEMTDEQAQAQMMAGMALMQGVNIVGASVRYDDASLAGRLLDYFAAEAGTDRATHVENLKAGLPAMLAGSGIPALNDIVIPPVSAFLDDPQSLEVRVAPPSPTSLLVLMAAAANPAGLITALGFTVEANTAAE
;
A
#
# COMPACT_ATOMS: atom_id res chain seq x y z
N MET A 1 91.23 -17.17 9.10
CA MET A 1 91.53 -18.60 9.29
C MET A 1 90.31 -19.31 9.83
N ARG A 2 89.76 -20.25 9.07
CA ARG A 2 88.88 -21.38 9.43
C ARG A 2 87.54 -21.02 10.12
N ILE A 3 86.41 -21.12 9.44
CA ILE A 3 85.58 -22.30 9.16
C ILE A 3 85.05 -22.97 10.44
N THR A 4 83.73 -22.96 10.71
CA THR A 4 82.90 -24.13 10.66
C THR A 4 81.47 -23.81 11.18
N LYS A 5 80.50 -24.06 10.34
CA LYS A 5 79.41 -25.06 10.34
C LYS A 5 78.16 -24.69 11.16
N THR A 6 77.19 -24.26 10.40
CA THR A 6 75.86 -24.84 10.26
C THR A 6 75.29 -25.63 11.44
N ALA A 7 74.14 -25.11 11.98
CA ALA A 7 73.05 -25.96 12.46
C ALA A 7 71.74 -25.32 12.03
N ARG A 8 71.10 -25.93 11.08
CA ARG A 8 69.68 -25.67 10.68
C ARG A 8 68.77 -26.27 11.75
N LEU A 9 68.06 -25.44 12.50
CA LEU A 9 66.87 -25.88 13.23
C LEU A 9 65.65 -25.59 12.37
N LEU A 10 65.09 -26.65 11.84
CA LEU A 10 63.75 -26.68 11.26
C LEU A 10 62.72 -26.57 12.41
N LEU A 11 62.20 -25.39 12.62
CA LEU A 11 60.95 -25.21 13.38
C LEU A 11 59.75 -25.49 12.43
N LEU A 12 59.23 -26.70 12.52
CA LEU A 12 57.89 -27.05 12.03
C LEU A 12 56.86 -26.31 12.92
N SER A 13 56.46 -25.11 12.51
CA SER A 13 55.25 -24.48 12.99
C SER A 13 54.08 -25.10 12.27
N GLY A 14 53.49 -26.14 12.87
CA GLY A 14 52.18 -26.64 12.47
C GLY A 14 51.15 -25.54 12.72
N ALA A 15 50.78 -24.82 11.68
CA ALA A 15 49.56 -24.04 11.67
C ALA A 15 48.39 -25.03 11.71
N ALA A 16 47.88 -25.28 12.91
CA ALA A 16 46.53 -25.83 13.05
C ALA A 16 45.56 -24.78 12.52
N THR A 17 45.20 -24.86 11.26
CA THR A 17 43.97 -24.26 10.74
C THR A 17 42.84 -25.00 11.43
N ALA A 18 42.35 -24.43 12.53
CA ALA A 18 41.05 -24.74 13.05
C ALA A 18 40.05 -24.26 11.96
N THR A 19 39.68 -25.15 11.08
CA THR A 19 38.45 -24.99 10.30
C THR A 19 37.34 -24.97 11.33
N LEU A 20 36.86 -23.77 11.64
CA LEU A 20 35.53 -23.61 12.21
C LEU A 20 34.56 -24.08 11.11
N THR A 21 34.32 -25.38 11.07
CA THR A 21 33.13 -25.92 10.45
C THR A 21 32.00 -25.57 11.41
N GLY A 22 31.51 -24.32 11.33
CA GLY A 22 30.15 -24.09 11.64
C GLY A 22 29.37 -25.06 10.74
N SER A 23 28.64 -25.97 11.32
CA SER A 23 27.66 -26.76 10.58
C SER A 23 26.74 -25.74 9.93
N ALA A 24 26.97 -25.41 8.65
CA ALA A 24 25.93 -24.85 7.83
C ALA A 24 24.78 -25.87 7.94
N LEU A 25 23.66 -25.44 8.51
CA LEU A 25 22.43 -26.23 8.43
C LEU A 25 22.23 -26.48 6.94
N ALA A 26 22.07 -27.74 6.56
CA ALA A 26 21.77 -28.05 5.16
C ALA A 26 20.39 -27.49 4.89
N LEU A 27 20.28 -26.58 3.95
CA LEU A 27 19.01 -26.01 3.52
C LEU A 27 18.03 -27.15 3.21
N ASP A 28 16.82 -27.06 3.73
CA ASP A 28 15.74 -28.01 3.51
C ASP A 28 14.55 -27.33 2.86
N ALA A 29 14.19 -27.77 1.65
CA ALA A 29 13.10 -27.16 0.89
C ALA A 29 11.75 -27.25 1.60
N GLN A 30 11.48 -28.37 2.32
CA GLN A 30 10.20 -28.52 3.01
C GLN A 30 10.11 -27.59 4.21
N SER A 31 11.19 -27.47 4.99
CA SER A 31 11.26 -26.53 6.11
C SER A 31 11.04 -25.08 5.66
N PHE A 32 11.60 -24.72 4.48
CA PHE A 32 11.37 -23.41 3.88
C PHE A 32 9.90 -23.19 3.52
N ILE A 33 9.27 -24.16 2.83
CA ILE A 33 7.84 -24.07 2.43
C ILE A 33 6.92 -24.03 3.65
N ASP A 34 7.18 -24.85 4.67
CA ASP A 34 6.40 -24.85 5.90
C ASP A 34 6.49 -23.48 6.59
N ARG A 35 7.67 -22.85 6.58
CA ARG A 35 7.86 -21.51 7.14
C ARG A 35 7.17 -20.43 6.31
N LEU A 36 7.30 -20.48 4.98
CA LEU A 36 6.64 -19.57 4.05
C LEU A 36 5.11 -19.60 4.25
N THR A 37 4.52 -20.80 4.31
CA THR A 37 3.09 -21.00 4.59
C THR A 37 2.69 -20.41 5.94
N THR A 38 3.48 -20.67 7.00
CA THR A 38 3.18 -20.17 8.36
C THR A 38 3.21 -18.64 8.41
N VAL A 39 4.23 -18.01 7.78
CA VAL A 39 4.37 -16.56 7.76
C VAL A 39 3.25 -15.92 6.93
N SER A 40 2.93 -16.48 5.77
CA SER A 40 1.84 -15.99 4.92
C SER A 40 0.48 -16.06 5.62
N ALA A 41 0.20 -17.17 6.30
CA ALA A 41 -1.05 -17.36 7.04
C ALA A 41 -1.20 -16.35 8.21
N ALA A 42 -0.10 -15.99 8.86
CA ALA A 42 -0.11 -14.97 9.92
C ALA A 42 -0.58 -13.60 9.42
N PHE A 43 -0.46 -13.32 8.11
CA PHE A 43 -0.92 -12.08 7.46
C PHE A 43 -2.22 -12.23 6.66
N GLY A 44 -2.90 -13.37 6.81
CA GLY A 44 -4.22 -13.61 6.20
C GLY A 44 -4.15 -14.14 4.75
N TYR A 45 -2.98 -14.59 4.30
CA TYR A 45 -2.81 -15.25 3.00
C TYR A 45 -2.75 -16.75 3.19
N ASP A 46 -3.68 -17.47 2.60
CA ASP A 46 -3.70 -18.94 2.63
C ASP A 46 -3.10 -19.47 1.33
N PHE A 47 -1.82 -19.87 1.41
CA PHE A 47 -1.09 -20.47 0.29
C PHE A 47 -0.95 -21.99 0.49
N GLU A 48 -1.34 -22.75 -0.54
CA GLU A 48 -0.96 -24.15 -0.69
C GLU A 48 0.08 -24.25 -1.80
N PHE A 49 1.26 -24.77 -1.48
CA PHE A 49 2.36 -24.95 -2.43
C PHE A 49 2.43 -26.36 -2.95
N GLY A 50 2.75 -26.51 -4.24
CA GLY A 50 3.05 -27.79 -4.86
C GLY A 50 4.40 -28.38 -4.40
N PRO A 51 4.84 -29.48 -5.04
CA PRO A 51 6.11 -30.11 -4.71
C PRO A 51 7.29 -29.14 -4.84
N ALA A 52 8.16 -29.12 -3.82
CA ALA A 52 9.37 -28.32 -3.84
C ALA A 52 10.61 -29.19 -4.13
N SER A 53 11.55 -28.64 -4.91
CA SER A 53 12.84 -29.24 -5.19
C SER A 53 13.97 -28.26 -4.82
N LEU A 54 15.13 -28.80 -4.42
CA LEU A 54 16.29 -28.03 -4.01
C LEU A 54 17.48 -28.33 -4.94
N ASP A 55 18.11 -27.29 -5.47
CA ASP A 55 19.39 -27.35 -6.19
C ASP A 55 20.35 -26.25 -5.67
N GLY A 56 21.29 -26.62 -4.84
CA GLY A 56 22.20 -25.70 -4.18
C GLY A 56 21.49 -24.79 -3.18
N ASP A 57 21.37 -23.52 -3.50
CA ASP A 57 20.64 -22.49 -2.75
C ASP A 57 19.34 -22.03 -3.44
N THR A 58 18.91 -22.80 -4.44
CA THR A 58 17.71 -22.50 -5.21
C THR A 58 16.62 -23.52 -4.91
N ILE A 59 15.44 -23.03 -4.52
CA ILE A 59 14.23 -23.83 -4.30
C ILE A 59 13.25 -23.52 -5.43
N VAL A 60 12.79 -24.56 -6.12
CA VAL A 60 11.75 -24.48 -7.16
C VAL A 60 10.51 -25.16 -6.65
N VAL A 61 9.37 -24.48 -6.73
CA VAL A 61 8.05 -24.95 -6.32
C VAL A 61 7.18 -25.10 -7.55
N ASP A 62 6.60 -26.28 -7.74
CA ASP A 62 5.77 -26.62 -8.90
C ASP A 62 4.29 -26.32 -8.61
N GLY A 63 3.89 -25.10 -8.91
CA GLY A 63 2.54 -24.60 -8.69
C GLY A 63 2.25 -24.11 -7.27
N PHE A 64 1.24 -23.24 -7.17
CA PHE A 64 0.67 -22.84 -5.89
C PHE A 64 -0.82 -22.50 -6.03
N THR A 65 -1.55 -22.62 -4.92
CA THR A 65 -2.94 -22.15 -4.80
C THR A 65 -2.98 -21.05 -3.77
N LEU A 66 -3.59 -19.92 -4.13
CA LEU A 66 -3.86 -18.82 -3.24
C LEU A 66 -5.36 -18.73 -2.98
N SER A 67 -5.74 -18.86 -1.73
CA SER A 67 -7.09 -18.58 -1.27
C SER A 67 -7.11 -17.20 -0.60
N ILE A 68 -7.83 -16.26 -1.19
CA ILE A 68 -8.05 -14.94 -0.60
C ILE A 68 -9.53 -14.89 -0.24
N ASP A 69 -9.81 -14.70 1.04
CA ASP A 69 -11.18 -14.40 1.51
C ASP A 69 -11.23 -12.95 2.03
N PRO A 70 -11.40 -11.97 1.15
CA PRO A 70 -11.47 -10.57 1.58
C PRO A 70 -12.82 -10.19 2.19
N SER A 71 -13.84 -11.06 2.12
CA SER A 71 -15.22 -10.71 2.49
C SER A 71 -15.98 -11.80 3.27
N GLY A 72 -15.38 -12.98 3.49
CA GLY A 72 -16.07 -14.14 4.08
C GLY A 72 -17.00 -14.86 3.13
N ASP A 73 -17.15 -14.39 1.90
CA ASP A 73 -17.80 -15.13 0.82
C ASP A 73 -16.70 -15.87 0.04
N VAL A 74 -16.80 -17.18 -0.01
CA VAL A 74 -15.80 -18.08 -0.63
C VAL A 74 -15.58 -17.69 -2.09
N ALA A 75 -14.57 -16.86 -2.35
CA ALA A 75 -14.04 -16.72 -3.70
C ALA A 75 -13.41 -18.07 -4.09
N GLU A 76 -13.60 -18.52 -5.33
CA GLU A 76 -12.92 -19.72 -5.80
C GLU A 76 -11.40 -19.52 -5.66
N PRO A 77 -10.66 -20.48 -5.08
CA PRO A 77 -9.22 -20.38 -4.93
C PRO A 77 -8.54 -20.15 -6.28
N MET A 78 -7.61 -19.22 -6.34
CA MET A 78 -6.80 -18.98 -7.52
C MET A 78 -5.67 -20.01 -7.53
N THR A 79 -5.74 -20.99 -8.42
CA THR A 79 -4.70 -21.99 -8.61
C THR A 79 -3.90 -21.67 -9.86
N THR A 80 -2.58 -21.70 -9.75
CA THR A 80 -1.66 -21.59 -10.88
C THR A 80 -0.71 -22.78 -10.90
N ASP A 81 -0.54 -23.36 -12.09
CA ASP A 81 0.41 -24.46 -12.38
C ASP A 81 1.76 -23.88 -12.86
N THR A 82 2.19 -22.82 -12.22
CA THR A 82 3.36 -22.05 -12.62
C THR A 82 4.49 -22.30 -11.63
N GLU A 83 5.68 -22.68 -12.14
CA GLU A 83 6.86 -22.82 -11.30
C GLU A 83 7.27 -21.49 -10.68
N VAL A 84 7.47 -21.46 -9.36
CA VAL A 84 8.05 -20.32 -8.64
C VAL A 84 9.45 -20.68 -8.20
N THR A 85 10.42 -19.84 -8.57
CA THR A 85 11.83 -20.05 -8.25
C THR A 85 12.29 -19.08 -7.16
N PHE A 86 12.80 -19.63 -6.06
CA PHE A 86 13.43 -18.90 -4.96
C PHE A 86 14.93 -19.12 -5.04
N SER A 87 15.71 -18.06 -5.32
CA SER A 87 17.16 -18.11 -5.51
C SER A 87 17.88 -17.40 -4.39
N GLY A 88 19.08 -17.89 -4.03
CA GLY A 88 19.90 -17.36 -2.93
C GLY A 88 19.24 -17.59 -1.57
N VAL A 89 18.59 -18.76 -1.40
CA VAL A 89 17.92 -19.10 -0.13
C VAL A 89 18.97 -19.47 0.91
N THR A 90 18.91 -18.81 2.07
CA THR A 90 19.77 -19.10 3.21
C THR A 90 18.92 -19.28 4.46
N GLU A 91 19.28 -20.25 5.30
CA GLU A 91 18.63 -20.52 6.58
C GLU A 91 19.44 -19.93 7.74
N GLY A 92 18.80 -19.16 8.59
CA GLY A 92 19.35 -18.62 9.83
C GLY A 92 19.33 -19.64 10.98
N PRO A 93 20.16 -19.44 12.02
CA PRO A 93 20.28 -20.37 13.16
C PRO A 93 19.01 -20.44 14.03
N ASP A 94 18.09 -19.50 13.87
CA ASP A 94 16.81 -19.36 14.56
C ASP A 94 15.63 -19.93 13.74
N GLY A 95 15.91 -20.55 12.58
CA GLY A 95 14.90 -21.04 11.66
C GLY A 95 14.26 -19.95 10.79
N SER A 96 14.88 -18.77 10.72
CA SER A 96 14.55 -17.74 9.74
C SER A 96 15.10 -18.09 8.36
N PHE A 97 14.51 -17.52 7.31
CA PHE A 97 15.04 -17.64 5.95
C PHE A 97 15.18 -16.28 5.29
N MET A 98 16.20 -16.16 4.45
CA MET A 98 16.39 -15.06 3.52
C MET A 98 16.39 -15.60 2.10
N VAL A 99 15.76 -14.89 1.18
CA VAL A 99 15.75 -15.19 -0.25
C VAL A 99 16.21 -13.96 -1.00
N GLU A 100 17.22 -14.09 -1.85
CA GLU A 100 17.72 -12.95 -2.63
C GLU A 100 16.73 -12.54 -3.72
N THR A 101 16.18 -13.51 -4.46
CA THR A 101 15.27 -13.23 -5.57
C THR A 101 14.21 -14.33 -5.71
N ILE A 102 12.98 -13.91 -5.96
CA ILE A 102 11.87 -14.78 -6.35
C ILE A 102 11.51 -14.41 -7.78
N THR A 103 11.47 -15.42 -8.66
CA THR A 103 11.04 -15.26 -10.05
C THR A 103 9.77 -16.05 -10.28
N ILE A 104 8.77 -15.38 -10.83
CA ILE A 104 7.52 -15.99 -11.26
C ILE A 104 7.49 -15.91 -12.79
N PRO A 105 7.28 -17.01 -13.51
CA PRO A 105 7.13 -16.99 -14.96
C PRO A 105 5.99 -16.09 -15.41
N ASP A 106 6.06 -15.66 -16.67
CA ASP A 106 5.01 -14.84 -17.26
C ASP A 106 3.64 -15.51 -17.10
N ILE A 107 2.68 -14.73 -16.65
CA ILE A 107 1.29 -15.14 -16.49
C ILE A 107 0.56 -14.83 -17.78
N ASP A 108 -0.13 -15.82 -18.32
CA ASP A 108 -0.96 -15.72 -19.51
C ASP A 108 -2.21 -16.57 -19.31
N THR A 109 -3.29 -15.93 -18.89
CA THR A 109 -4.51 -16.65 -18.51
C THR A 109 -5.76 -16.05 -19.15
N GLU A 110 -6.68 -16.91 -19.51
CA GLU A 110 -8.03 -16.51 -19.94
C GLU A 110 -8.97 -16.58 -18.73
N PHE A 111 -9.83 -15.59 -18.60
CA PHE A 111 -10.85 -15.57 -17.57
C PHE A 111 -12.24 -15.51 -18.19
N ALA A 112 -13.18 -16.22 -17.52
CA ALA A 112 -14.57 -16.27 -17.97
C ALA A 112 -15.23 -14.91 -17.75
N SER A 113 -15.52 -14.24 -18.86
CA SER A 113 -16.33 -13.02 -18.91
C SER A 113 -17.11 -13.03 -20.23
N ASP A 114 -18.10 -12.18 -20.37
CA ASP A 114 -18.79 -11.95 -21.65
C ASP A 114 -18.54 -10.49 -22.06
N PRO A 115 -17.69 -10.24 -23.06
CA PRO A 115 -16.87 -11.18 -23.85
C PRO A 115 -15.67 -11.77 -23.09
N THR A 116 -15.13 -12.90 -23.59
CA THR A 116 -13.96 -13.57 -22.96
C THR A 116 -12.78 -12.64 -22.77
N GLY A 117 -12.27 -12.62 -21.53
CA GLY A 117 -11.11 -11.84 -21.15
C GLY A 117 -9.80 -12.63 -21.14
N ARG A 118 -8.69 -11.96 -21.37
CA ARG A 118 -7.32 -12.50 -21.22
C ARG A 118 -6.47 -11.50 -20.47
N LEU A 119 -5.67 -12.00 -19.53
CA LEU A 119 -4.69 -11.23 -18.78
C LEU A 119 -3.31 -11.79 -19.07
N THR A 120 -2.38 -10.92 -19.41
CA THR A 120 -0.95 -11.21 -19.47
C THR A 120 -0.19 -10.31 -18.52
N LEU A 121 0.78 -10.89 -17.79
CA LEU A 121 1.68 -10.18 -16.90
C LEU A 121 3.06 -10.80 -17.02
N SER A 122 4.07 -10.02 -17.29
CA SER A 122 5.43 -10.49 -17.52
C SER A 122 6.45 -9.91 -16.54
N ASP A 123 7.63 -10.53 -16.50
CA ASP A 123 8.80 -10.07 -15.76
C ASP A 123 8.53 -9.83 -14.25
N VAL A 124 7.71 -10.65 -13.60
CA VAL A 124 7.44 -10.54 -12.16
C VAL A 124 8.67 -10.99 -11.36
N ARG A 125 9.21 -10.07 -10.57
CA ARG A 125 10.37 -10.28 -9.71
C ARG A 125 10.13 -9.70 -8.34
N LEU A 126 10.43 -10.48 -7.31
CA LEU A 126 10.43 -10.04 -5.94
C LEU A 126 11.85 -10.23 -5.37
N GLY A 127 12.30 -9.31 -4.54
CA GLY A 127 13.65 -9.35 -4.00
C GLY A 127 13.68 -9.16 -2.49
N GLY A 128 14.66 -9.82 -1.86
CA GLY A 128 14.95 -9.67 -0.45
C GLY A 128 13.83 -10.15 0.47
N LEU A 129 13.24 -11.35 0.19
CA LEU A 129 12.24 -11.92 1.10
C LEU A 129 12.90 -12.35 2.40
N TYR A 130 12.36 -11.90 3.52
CA TYR A 130 12.73 -12.33 4.87
C TYR A 130 11.58 -13.06 5.55
N LEU A 131 11.81 -14.30 5.95
CA LEU A 131 10.89 -15.11 6.75
C LEU A 131 11.46 -15.24 8.16
N PRO A 132 10.85 -14.63 9.20
CA PRO A 132 11.35 -14.73 10.57
C PRO A 132 11.22 -16.15 11.10
N GLY A 133 12.09 -16.57 12.03
CA GLY A 133 12.03 -17.85 12.73
C GLY A 133 11.08 -17.86 13.92
N ASP A 134 10.64 -16.69 14.40
CA ASP A 134 9.81 -16.55 15.58
C ASP A 134 8.39 -17.11 15.40
N ASP A 135 7.83 -17.63 16.50
CA ASP A 135 6.44 -18.09 16.58
C ASP A 135 5.85 -17.63 17.92
N PRO A 136 4.79 -16.78 17.97
CA PRO A 136 4.06 -16.25 16.79
C PRO A 136 4.87 -15.25 15.96
N VAL A 137 4.51 -15.13 14.67
CA VAL A 137 5.13 -14.15 13.74
C VAL A 137 4.80 -12.74 14.22
N PRO A 138 5.80 -11.86 14.46
CA PRO A 138 5.53 -10.49 14.85
C PRO A 138 4.82 -9.71 13.76
N ALA A 139 3.80 -8.93 14.12
CA ALA A 139 3.01 -8.15 13.14
C ALA A 139 3.87 -7.17 12.31
N VAL A 140 4.90 -6.60 12.92
CA VAL A 140 5.83 -5.67 12.27
C VAL A 140 6.54 -6.28 11.05
N VAL A 141 6.70 -7.59 11.02
CA VAL A 141 7.36 -8.31 9.92
C VAL A 141 6.59 -8.18 8.61
N SER A 142 5.26 -7.97 8.65
CA SER A 142 4.47 -7.75 7.42
C SER A 142 5.01 -6.63 6.55
N LEU A 143 5.63 -5.61 7.15
CA LEU A 143 6.24 -4.47 6.48
C LEU A 143 7.70 -4.70 6.06
N GLN A 144 8.30 -5.81 6.46
CA GLN A 144 9.69 -6.17 6.21
C GLN A 144 9.86 -7.42 5.34
N LEU A 145 8.75 -8.03 4.90
CA LEU A 145 8.79 -9.29 4.17
C LEU A 145 9.56 -9.19 2.86
N LEU A 146 9.39 -8.09 2.11
CA LEU A 146 10.02 -7.88 0.81
C LEU A 146 10.78 -6.56 0.76
N GLN A 147 11.97 -6.57 0.17
CA GLN A 147 12.74 -5.36 -0.10
C GLN A 147 12.38 -4.74 -1.45
N SER A 148 11.95 -5.54 -2.41
CA SER A 148 11.54 -5.03 -3.72
C SER A 148 10.50 -5.93 -4.37
N ALA A 149 9.65 -5.31 -5.17
CA ALA A 149 8.78 -6.00 -6.12
C ALA A 149 8.76 -5.19 -7.42
N SER A 150 8.81 -5.88 -8.55
CA SER A 150 8.68 -5.25 -9.87
C SER A 150 7.97 -6.17 -10.83
N THR A 151 7.29 -5.57 -11.79
CA THR A 151 6.70 -6.27 -12.93
C THR A 151 7.07 -5.54 -14.23
N GLY A 152 7.05 -6.26 -15.32
CA GLY A 152 6.95 -5.68 -16.65
C GLY A 152 5.49 -5.43 -17.03
N PRO A 153 5.17 -5.43 -18.34
CA PRO A 153 3.83 -5.10 -18.80
C PRO A 153 2.73 -6.03 -18.27
N LEU A 154 1.65 -5.41 -17.83
CA LEU A 154 0.36 -6.05 -17.62
C LEU A 154 -0.59 -5.59 -18.72
N VAL A 155 -1.24 -6.55 -19.40
CA VAL A 155 -2.22 -6.25 -20.43
C VAL A 155 -3.48 -7.07 -20.22
N VAL A 156 -4.62 -6.40 -20.26
CA VAL A 156 -5.94 -7.04 -20.23
C VAL A 156 -6.63 -6.80 -21.57
N THR A 157 -7.09 -7.88 -22.19
CA THR A 157 -7.90 -7.82 -23.41
C THR A 157 -9.27 -8.41 -23.20
N ARG A 158 -10.29 -7.88 -23.90
CA ARG A 158 -11.62 -8.45 -24.02
C ARG A 158 -11.92 -8.67 -25.51
N ASP A 159 -12.32 -9.86 -25.90
CA ASP A 159 -12.48 -10.26 -27.31
C ASP A 159 -11.26 -9.87 -28.18
N ARG A 160 -10.04 -9.99 -27.64
CA ARG A 160 -8.76 -9.62 -28.27
C ARG A 160 -8.57 -8.13 -28.51
N VAL A 161 -9.40 -7.28 -27.93
CA VAL A 161 -9.21 -5.82 -27.88
C VAL A 161 -8.60 -5.45 -26.53
N GLU A 162 -7.51 -4.69 -26.55
CA GLU A 162 -6.89 -4.19 -25.31
C GLU A 162 -7.85 -3.22 -24.62
N VAL A 163 -8.07 -3.44 -23.32
CA VAL A 163 -8.95 -2.59 -22.49
C VAL A 163 -8.21 -1.97 -21.32
N LEU A 164 -7.10 -2.55 -20.92
CA LEU A 164 -6.22 -2.02 -19.87
C LEU A 164 -4.79 -2.45 -20.16
N SER A 165 -3.85 -1.53 -20.05
CA SER A 165 -2.44 -1.85 -19.96
C SER A 165 -1.73 -1.01 -18.89
N ILE A 166 -0.66 -1.58 -18.33
CA ILE A 166 0.28 -0.94 -17.41
C ILE A 166 1.66 -1.33 -17.90
N ASP A 167 2.55 -0.35 -18.07
CA ASP A 167 3.90 -0.62 -18.59
C ASP A 167 4.78 -1.31 -17.56
N SER A 168 4.74 -0.86 -16.31
CA SER A 168 5.48 -1.45 -15.19
C SER A 168 4.87 -1.06 -13.84
N MET A 169 5.10 -1.93 -12.86
CA MET A 169 4.86 -1.64 -11.44
C MET A 169 6.14 -1.91 -10.68
N GLU A 170 6.51 -1.02 -9.77
CA GLU A 170 7.72 -1.19 -8.97
C GLU A 170 7.56 -0.62 -7.56
N THR A 171 8.17 -1.28 -6.60
CA THR A 171 8.35 -0.78 -5.25
C THR A 171 9.68 -1.26 -4.68
N THR A 172 10.27 -0.45 -3.84
CA THR A 172 11.44 -0.82 -3.05
C THR A 172 11.21 -0.44 -1.60
N SER A 173 11.77 -1.21 -0.67
CA SER A 173 11.72 -0.90 0.75
C SER A 173 13.15 -0.82 1.28
N GLU A 174 13.53 0.34 1.79
CA GLU A 174 14.81 0.53 2.46
C GLU A 174 14.60 0.42 3.98
N PHE A 175 15.39 -0.44 4.60
CA PHE A 175 15.35 -0.70 6.04
C PHE A 175 16.62 -0.16 6.69
N ASN A 176 16.49 0.90 7.47
CA ASN A 176 17.58 1.54 8.16
C ASN A 176 17.46 1.31 9.67
N PRO A 177 18.57 0.94 10.40
CA PRO A 177 18.51 0.82 11.84
C PRO A 177 18.00 2.11 12.49
N ALA A 178 16.94 2.02 13.28
CA ALA A 178 16.38 3.16 13.98
C ALA A 178 17.37 3.72 15.02
N GLN A 179 17.45 5.03 15.13
CA GLN A 179 18.36 5.66 16.08
C GLN A 179 18.03 5.27 17.53
N GLY A 180 18.99 4.67 18.20
CA GLY A 180 18.88 4.29 19.61
C GLY A 180 18.29 2.91 19.89
N SER A 181 18.00 2.12 18.87
CA SER A 181 17.55 0.73 19.00
C SER A 181 18.28 -0.18 18.01
N VAL A 182 18.55 -1.42 18.43
CA VAL A 182 19.12 -2.47 17.56
C VAL A 182 18.02 -3.37 16.96
N ASP A 183 16.81 -3.30 17.51
CA ASP A 183 15.69 -4.18 17.16
C ASP A 183 14.59 -3.45 16.35
N LEU A 184 14.76 -2.14 16.14
CA LEU A 184 13.80 -1.34 15.38
C LEU A 184 14.46 -0.80 14.12
N VAL A 185 13.71 -0.72 13.03
CA VAL A 185 14.18 -0.17 11.76
C VAL A 185 13.25 0.96 11.31
N ASP A 186 13.82 1.92 10.62
CA ASP A 186 13.05 2.91 9.87
C ASP A 186 12.87 2.37 8.46
N VAL A 187 11.66 2.49 7.93
CA VAL A 187 11.28 1.97 6.60
C VAL A 187 11.00 3.15 5.68
N GLN A 188 11.52 3.10 4.46
CA GLN A 188 11.11 3.95 3.35
C GLN A 188 10.68 3.07 2.19
N ALA A 189 9.52 3.36 1.63
CA ALA A 189 8.90 2.52 0.60
C ALA A 189 8.29 3.38 -0.52
N PRO A 190 9.11 3.85 -1.48
CA PRO A 190 8.60 4.42 -2.72
C PRO A 190 7.98 3.33 -3.59
N PHE A 191 6.94 3.69 -4.33
CA PHE A 191 6.35 2.84 -5.35
C PHE A 191 5.93 3.65 -6.59
N ALA A 192 5.85 2.97 -7.74
CA ALA A 192 5.36 3.54 -8.99
C ALA A 192 4.58 2.49 -9.79
N ILE A 193 3.51 2.96 -10.43
CA ILE A 193 2.74 2.25 -11.45
C ILE A 193 2.77 3.15 -12.67
N ASN A 194 3.53 2.75 -13.69
CA ASN A 194 3.85 3.58 -14.83
C ASN A 194 3.07 3.14 -16.08
N GLY A 195 2.70 4.11 -16.91
CA GLY A 195 2.11 3.88 -18.23
C GLY A 195 0.73 3.19 -18.13
N ILE A 196 -0.11 3.59 -17.18
CA ILE A 196 -1.49 3.13 -17.12
C ILE A 196 -2.23 3.65 -18.34
N TRP A 197 -2.88 2.76 -19.07
CA TRP A 197 -3.84 3.09 -20.11
C TRP A 197 -5.09 2.24 -19.97
N ALA A 198 -6.27 2.84 -20.10
CA ALA A 198 -7.53 2.12 -20.04
C ALA A 198 -8.55 2.66 -21.05
N ASP A 199 -9.24 1.74 -21.75
CA ASP A 199 -10.42 2.03 -22.57
C ASP A 199 -11.70 1.83 -21.75
N LEU A 200 -12.20 2.94 -21.21
CA LEU A 200 -13.40 2.95 -20.37
C LEU A 200 -14.68 2.72 -21.17
N SER A 201 -14.65 2.88 -22.50
CA SER A 201 -15.82 2.64 -23.35
C SER A 201 -16.22 1.16 -23.37
N GLN A 202 -15.23 0.27 -23.24
CA GLN A 202 -15.42 -1.18 -23.19
C GLN A 202 -15.82 -1.70 -21.81
N MET A 203 -15.48 -0.94 -20.75
CA MET A 203 -15.77 -1.35 -19.37
C MET A 203 -17.24 -1.15 -18.97
N ASN A 204 -17.98 -0.32 -19.70
CA ASN A 204 -19.33 0.12 -19.35
C ASN A 204 -20.40 -0.38 -20.34
N GLU A 205 -20.14 -1.46 -21.11
CA GLU A 205 -21.10 -1.99 -22.10
C GLU A 205 -22.46 -2.38 -21.49
N ASP A 206 -22.46 -2.79 -20.23
CA ASP A 206 -23.68 -3.18 -19.51
C ASP A 206 -24.49 -1.99 -18.96
N ASP A 207 -23.90 -0.78 -18.90
CA ASP A 207 -24.56 0.45 -18.42
C ASP A 207 -24.45 1.58 -19.46
N ALA A 208 -25.41 1.60 -20.37
CA ALA A 208 -25.48 2.58 -21.44
C ALA A 208 -25.54 4.05 -20.95
N ALA A 209 -26.01 4.31 -19.73
CA ALA A 209 -26.03 5.65 -19.16
C ALA A 209 -24.63 6.09 -18.75
N THR A 210 -23.89 5.22 -18.08
CA THR A 210 -22.49 5.46 -17.70
C THR A 210 -21.61 5.57 -18.94
N ALA A 211 -21.76 4.68 -19.92
CA ALA A 211 -21.01 4.73 -21.18
C ALA A 211 -21.19 6.07 -21.90
N LYS A 212 -22.42 6.56 -21.98
CA LYS A 212 -22.71 7.87 -22.57
C LYS A 212 -22.06 9.03 -21.79
N THR A 213 -22.11 9.00 -20.48
CA THR A 213 -21.46 10.02 -19.63
C THR A 213 -19.94 10.04 -19.83
N VAL A 214 -19.31 8.87 -19.88
CA VAL A 214 -17.88 8.71 -20.15
C VAL A 214 -17.51 9.30 -21.51
N GLU A 215 -18.30 9.02 -22.56
CA GLU A 215 -18.08 9.57 -23.90
C GLU A 215 -18.27 11.10 -23.91
N GLU A 216 -19.35 11.62 -23.32
CA GLU A 216 -19.65 13.07 -23.29
C GLU A 216 -18.61 13.86 -22.48
N LEU A 217 -18.01 13.23 -21.46
CA LEU A 217 -16.90 13.81 -20.71
C LEU A 217 -15.53 13.65 -21.42
N GLY A 218 -15.46 12.94 -22.54
CA GLY A 218 -14.21 12.67 -23.26
C GLY A 218 -13.25 11.78 -22.45
N LEU A 219 -13.80 10.87 -21.65
CA LEU A 219 -13.06 9.93 -20.80
C LEU A 219 -13.06 8.51 -21.38
N SER A 220 -13.38 8.34 -22.68
CA SER A 220 -13.41 7.02 -23.32
C SER A 220 -12.08 6.29 -23.18
N THR A 221 -10.99 7.02 -23.16
CA THR A 221 -9.66 6.49 -22.81
C THR A 221 -9.00 7.40 -21.78
N ILE A 222 -8.29 6.80 -20.83
CA ILE A 222 -7.47 7.51 -19.85
C ILE A 222 -6.05 6.96 -19.87
N SER A 223 -5.08 7.81 -19.57
CA SER A 223 -3.68 7.39 -19.38
C SER A 223 -3.04 8.22 -18.29
N GLY A 224 -2.10 7.61 -17.56
CA GLY A 224 -1.44 8.28 -16.46
C GLY A 224 -0.54 7.35 -15.66
N ASP A 225 -0.09 7.87 -14.53
CA ASP A 225 0.82 7.20 -13.62
C ASP A 225 0.29 7.33 -12.18
N ILE A 226 0.68 6.39 -11.32
CA ILE A 226 0.46 6.48 -9.88
C ILE A 226 1.81 6.32 -9.21
N THR A 227 2.19 7.30 -8.39
CA THR A 227 3.43 7.25 -7.61
C THR A 227 3.16 7.48 -6.14
N GLY A 228 4.04 6.98 -5.29
CA GLY A 228 3.94 7.26 -3.88
C GLY A 228 5.24 7.02 -3.14
N ASN A 229 5.34 7.68 -1.99
CA ASN A 229 6.45 7.52 -1.08
C ASN A 229 5.92 7.51 0.35
N MET A 230 6.17 6.41 1.03
CA MET A 230 5.78 6.21 2.42
C MET A 230 7.03 6.01 3.28
N SER A 231 7.04 6.58 4.46
CA SER A 231 8.05 6.27 5.48
C SER A 231 7.41 5.89 6.81
N TRP A 232 8.13 5.07 7.57
CA TRP A 232 7.71 4.70 8.91
C TRP A 232 8.91 4.57 9.84
N SER A 233 8.91 5.39 10.91
CA SER A 233 9.89 5.32 11.98
C SER A 233 9.30 4.50 13.14
N MET A 234 9.83 3.29 13.33
CA MET A 234 9.29 2.34 14.32
C MET A 234 9.49 2.81 15.76
N ALA A 235 10.52 3.62 16.03
CA ALA A 235 10.88 4.03 17.38
C ALA A 235 9.81 4.91 18.04
N ASP A 236 9.26 5.87 17.32
CA ASP A 236 8.20 6.78 17.77
C ASP A 236 6.84 6.51 17.11
N GLY A 237 6.82 5.57 16.16
CA GLY A 237 5.64 5.21 15.41
C GLY A 237 5.18 6.30 14.47
N ARG A 238 6.08 7.16 13.99
CA ARG A 238 5.73 8.14 12.97
C ARG A 238 5.66 7.48 11.61
N MET A 239 4.52 7.60 10.98
CA MET A 239 4.30 7.16 9.61
C MET A 239 3.92 8.39 8.77
N THR A 240 4.61 8.57 7.65
CA THR A 240 4.27 9.60 6.66
C THR A 240 3.95 8.97 5.32
N ILE A 241 3.02 9.58 4.63
CA ILE A 241 2.84 9.47 3.18
C ILE A 241 3.20 10.86 2.68
N ASP A 242 4.43 10.99 2.15
CA ASP A 242 4.93 12.28 1.68
C ASP A 242 4.35 12.62 0.31
N GLU A 243 3.96 11.61 -0.46
CA GLU A 243 3.30 11.70 -1.74
C GLU A 243 2.49 10.42 -1.99
N PHE A 244 1.26 10.57 -2.40
CA PHE A 244 0.47 9.54 -3.06
C PHE A 244 -0.28 10.22 -4.20
N LEU A 245 0.37 10.23 -5.36
CA LEU A 245 -0.02 10.99 -6.53
C LEU A 245 -0.69 10.07 -7.56
N PHE A 246 -1.89 10.44 -7.97
CA PHE A 246 -2.59 9.95 -9.14
C PHE A 246 -2.50 11.05 -10.19
N ASP A 247 -1.76 10.83 -11.27
CA ASP A 247 -1.59 11.83 -12.34
C ASP A 247 -2.11 11.27 -13.68
N PHE A 248 -3.23 11.79 -14.14
CA PHE A 248 -3.86 11.35 -15.38
C PHE A 248 -3.90 12.47 -16.40
N THR A 249 -3.31 12.20 -17.56
CA THR A 249 -3.17 13.13 -18.70
C THR A 249 -4.53 13.69 -19.11
N ASP A 250 -4.62 15.00 -19.28
CA ASP A 250 -5.84 15.72 -19.69
C ASP A 250 -7.05 15.51 -18.74
N VAL A 251 -6.85 14.92 -17.57
CA VAL A 251 -7.86 14.74 -16.51
C VAL A 251 -7.54 15.64 -15.33
N GLY A 252 -6.39 15.42 -14.72
CA GLY A 252 -5.91 16.12 -13.54
C GLY A 252 -5.11 15.20 -12.64
N SER A 253 -4.59 15.76 -11.56
CA SER A 253 -3.89 14.96 -10.55
C SER A 253 -4.53 15.10 -9.17
N VAL A 254 -4.42 14.04 -8.38
CA VAL A 254 -4.79 14.02 -6.95
C VAL A 254 -3.58 13.59 -6.15
N ASN A 255 -3.11 14.45 -5.25
CA ASN A 255 -2.07 14.11 -4.27
C ASN A 255 -2.67 13.98 -2.87
N VAL A 256 -2.28 12.93 -2.17
CA VAL A 256 -2.68 12.67 -0.78
C VAL A 256 -1.42 12.63 0.08
N GLU A 257 -1.39 13.43 1.13
CA GLU A 257 -0.33 13.42 2.14
C GLU A 257 -0.90 13.06 3.50
N LEU A 258 -0.11 12.37 4.31
CA LEU A 258 -0.50 11.98 5.67
C LEU A 258 0.73 11.98 6.58
N ASP A 259 0.58 12.51 7.79
CA ASP A 259 1.57 12.44 8.86
C ASP A 259 0.86 12.07 10.16
N ILE A 260 1.19 10.90 10.68
CA ILE A 260 0.66 10.40 11.95
C ILE A 260 1.80 9.93 12.85
N THR A 261 1.59 9.92 14.15
CA THR A 261 2.54 9.39 15.13
C THR A 261 1.88 8.41 16.09
N GLY A 262 2.69 7.63 16.77
CA GLY A 262 2.23 6.66 17.75
C GLY A 262 1.86 5.30 17.18
N LEU A 263 2.05 5.07 15.88
CA LEU A 263 1.87 3.76 15.24
C LEU A 263 3.12 2.89 15.46
N THR A 264 3.42 2.60 16.72
CA THR A 264 4.56 1.74 17.09
C THR A 264 4.29 0.26 16.79
N PRO A 265 5.33 -0.61 16.70
CA PRO A 265 5.13 -2.06 16.55
C PRO A 265 4.15 -2.64 17.57
N ALA A 266 4.24 -2.23 18.84
CA ALA A 266 3.32 -2.67 19.88
C ALA A 266 1.86 -2.21 19.66
N VAL A 267 1.64 -1.11 18.96
CA VAL A 267 0.30 -0.66 18.56
C VAL A 267 -0.21 -1.50 17.40
N LEU A 268 0.65 -1.82 16.42
CA LEU A 268 0.32 -2.73 15.31
C LEU A 268 -0.08 -4.11 15.83
N ASP A 269 0.69 -4.71 16.73
CA ASP A 269 0.35 -6.01 17.34
C ASP A 269 -1.06 -6.02 17.96
N LYS A 270 -1.42 -4.93 18.63
CA LYS A 270 -2.77 -4.78 19.22
C LYS A 270 -3.86 -4.61 18.15
N LEU A 271 -3.58 -3.88 17.07
CA LEU A 271 -4.52 -3.73 15.96
C LEU A 271 -4.80 -5.07 15.27
N TYR A 272 -3.77 -5.85 14.97
CA TYR A 272 -3.92 -7.18 14.39
C TYR A 272 -4.64 -8.15 15.34
N ALA A 273 -4.30 -8.14 16.65
CA ALA A 273 -4.99 -8.95 17.66
C ALA A 273 -6.47 -8.57 17.77
N MET A 274 -6.80 -7.28 17.66
CA MET A 274 -8.18 -6.81 17.67
C MET A 274 -8.92 -7.24 16.40
N GLN A 275 -8.30 -7.13 15.25
CA GLN A 275 -8.87 -7.59 13.97
C GLN A 275 -9.15 -9.09 13.98
N ALA A 276 -8.20 -9.90 14.47
CA ALA A 276 -8.38 -11.35 14.61
C ALA A 276 -9.52 -11.72 15.59
N SER A 277 -9.77 -10.89 16.62
CA SER A 277 -10.87 -11.10 17.58
C SER A 277 -12.25 -10.70 17.04
N MET A 278 -12.31 -9.97 15.92
CA MET A 278 -13.57 -9.56 15.27
C MET A 278 -14.07 -10.57 14.22
N ALA A 279 -13.40 -11.73 14.08
CA ALA A 279 -13.86 -12.80 13.20
C ALA A 279 -15.27 -13.29 13.60
N PRO A 280 -16.19 -13.56 12.65
CA PRO A 280 -17.64 -13.62 12.87
C PRO A 280 -18.16 -14.86 13.63
N GLU A 281 -17.34 -15.75 14.14
CA GLU A 281 -17.76 -17.05 14.69
C GLU A 281 -18.03 -17.11 16.19
N SER A 282 -17.84 -16.04 16.96
CA SER A 282 -18.08 -16.11 18.41
C SER A 282 -19.00 -14.99 18.91
N GLU A 283 -20.10 -15.38 19.60
CA GLU A 283 -20.87 -14.47 20.45
C GLU A 283 -19.94 -13.91 21.54
N MET A 284 -19.56 -12.63 21.44
CA MET A 284 -18.73 -11.97 22.44
C MET A 284 -19.50 -11.86 23.77
N THR A 285 -18.82 -12.20 24.87
CA THR A 285 -19.35 -11.91 26.19
C THR A 285 -19.29 -10.41 26.50
N ASP A 286 -20.14 -9.92 27.43
CA ASP A 286 -20.12 -8.51 27.84
C ASP A 286 -18.74 -8.06 28.35
N GLU A 287 -17.99 -8.96 29.02
CA GLU A 287 -16.63 -8.70 29.50
C GLU A 287 -15.65 -8.55 28.36
N GLN A 288 -15.74 -9.38 27.31
CA GLN A 288 -14.91 -9.29 26.11
C GLN A 288 -15.20 -8.00 25.33
N ALA A 289 -16.48 -7.67 25.15
CA ALA A 289 -16.88 -6.43 24.49
C ALA A 289 -16.36 -5.17 25.24
N GLN A 290 -16.42 -5.19 26.59
CA GLN A 290 -15.89 -4.09 27.39
C GLN A 290 -14.36 -4.00 27.32
N ALA A 291 -13.64 -5.12 27.36
CA ALA A 291 -12.19 -5.16 27.21
C ALA A 291 -11.75 -4.64 25.83
N GLN A 292 -12.44 -5.05 24.77
CA GLN A 292 -12.18 -4.61 23.41
C GLN A 292 -12.44 -3.10 23.22
N MET A 293 -13.54 -2.58 23.81
CA MET A 293 -13.81 -1.14 23.80
C MET A 293 -12.71 -0.35 24.52
N MET A 294 -12.23 -0.83 25.68
CA MET A 294 -11.14 -0.17 26.40
C MET A 294 -9.82 -0.23 25.64
N ALA A 295 -9.50 -1.35 24.98
CA ALA A 295 -8.32 -1.48 24.11
C ALA A 295 -8.40 -0.54 22.93
N GLY A 296 -9.56 -0.44 22.25
CA GLY A 296 -9.80 0.52 21.16
C GLY A 296 -9.62 1.97 21.59
N MET A 297 -10.14 2.36 22.76
CA MET A 297 -9.92 3.72 23.29
C MET A 297 -8.44 3.99 23.60
N ALA A 298 -7.70 3.02 24.12
CA ALA A 298 -6.27 3.16 24.36
C ALA A 298 -5.47 3.32 23.06
N LEU A 299 -5.84 2.60 22.00
CA LEU A 299 -5.26 2.76 20.67
C LEU A 299 -5.53 4.17 20.10
N MET A 300 -6.78 4.63 20.16
CA MET A 300 -7.15 5.97 19.69
C MET A 300 -6.47 7.10 20.47
N GLN A 301 -6.09 6.87 21.73
CA GLN A 301 -5.31 7.82 22.50
C GLN A 301 -3.83 7.82 22.10
N GLY A 302 -3.29 6.68 21.67
CA GLY A 302 -1.89 6.51 21.30
C GLY A 302 -1.56 7.09 19.91
N VAL A 303 -2.48 6.99 18.97
CA VAL A 303 -2.30 7.46 17.59
C VAL A 303 -2.69 8.93 17.47
N ASN A 304 -1.79 9.75 16.93
CA ASN A 304 -2.01 11.20 16.79
C ASN A 304 -1.90 11.60 15.31
N ILE A 305 -2.76 12.53 14.90
CA ILE A 305 -2.66 13.22 13.61
C ILE A 305 -1.71 14.40 13.78
N VAL A 306 -0.71 14.49 12.92
CA VAL A 306 0.21 15.61 12.77
C VAL A 306 -0.22 16.48 11.62
N GLY A 307 -0.59 15.87 10.49
CA GLY A 307 -1.09 16.55 9.32
C GLY A 307 -1.71 15.57 8.31
N ALA A 308 -2.55 16.11 7.45
CA ALA A 308 -3.03 15.42 6.24
C ALA A 308 -3.46 16.46 5.22
N SER A 309 -3.25 16.16 3.93
CA SER A 309 -3.77 16.98 2.85
C SER A 309 -4.28 16.11 1.70
N VAL A 310 -5.27 16.64 1.00
CA VAL A 310 -5.73 16.13 -0.29
C VAL A 310 -5.78 17.32 -1.24
N ARG A 311 -4.98 17.27 -2.28
CA ARG A 311 -4.89 18.29 -3.31
C ARG A 311 -5.31 17.71 -4.66
N TYR A 312 -6.19 18.41 -5.34
CA TYR A 312 -6.55 18.17 -6.73
C TYR A 312 -6.02 19.31 -7.60
N ASP A 313 -5.30 18.99 -8.66
CA ASP A 313 -4.88 19.92 -9.70
C ASP A 313 -5.61 19.55 -11.00
N ASP A 314 -6.40 20.48 -11.55
CA ASP A 314 -7.23 20.23 -12.72
C ASP A 314 -6.42 20.36 -14.02
N ALA A 315 -6.49 19.36 -14.89
CA ALA A 315 -5.98 19.46 -16.24
C ALA A 315 -7.10 19.63 -17.31
N SER A 316 -8.36 19.45 -16.93
CA SER A 316 -9.55 19.83 -17.70
C SER A 316 -10.84 19.16 -17.19
N LEU A 317 -10.75 18.16 -16.29
CA LEU A 317 -11.91 17.36 -15.87
C LEU A 317 -12.98 18.22 -15.22
N ALA A 318 -12.62 19.13 -14.30
CA ALA A 318 -13.57 19.99 -13.62
C ALA A 318 -14.33 20.88 -14.62
N GLY A 319 -13.62 21.43 -15.59
CA GLY A 319 -14.23 22.20 -16.68
C GLY A 319 -15.24 21.39 -17.48
N ARG A 320 -14.88 20.17 -17.89
CA ARG A 320 -15.77 19.25 -18.63
C ARG A 320 -17.01 18.85 -17.81
N LEU A 321 -16.84 18.57 -16.53
CA LEU A 321 -17.94 18.24 -15.62
C LEU A 321 -18.91 19.42 -15.48
N LEU A 322 -18.41 20.65 -15.32
CA LEU A 322 -19.25 21.84 -15.23
C LEU A 322 -20.06 22.06 -16.51
N ASP A 323 -19.46 21.87 -17.69
CA ASP A 323 -20.15 21.99 -18.99
C ASP A 323 -21.20 20.89 -19.16
N TYR A 324 -20.88 19.65 -18.79
CA TYR A 324 -21.80 18.50 -18.85
C TYR A 324 -23.04 18.74 -17.98
N PHE A 325 -22.87 19.07 -16.70
CA PHE A 325 -23.98 19.29 -15.79
C PHE A 325 -24.79 20.56 -16.11
N ALA A 326 -24.16 21.60 -16.67
CA ALA A 326 -24.87 22.76 -17.16
C ALA A 326 -25.80 22.39 -18.33
N ALA A 327 -25.30 21.57 -19.27
CA ALA A 327 -26.12 21.10 -20.41
C ALA A 327 -27.28 20.21 -19.94
N GLU A 328 -27.04 19.30 -19.00
CA GLU A 328 -28.07 18.44 -18.40
C GLU A 328 -29.13 19.24 -17.67
N ALA A 329 -28.76 20.32 -16.99
CA ALA A 329 -29.66 21.27 -16.34
C ALA A 329 -30.37 22.22 -17.32
N GLY A 330 -30.03 22.18 -18.62
CA GLY A 330 -30.58 23.06 -19.64
C GLY A 330 -30.13 24.53 -19.46
N THR A 331 -28.96 24.78 -18.91
CA THR A 331 -28.39 26.11 -18.66
C THR A 331 -27.02 26.25 -19.33
N ASP A 332 -26.46 27.47 -19.34
CA ASP A 332 -25.05 27.67 -19.65
C ASP A 332 -24.16 27.47 -18.41
N ARG A 333 -22.84 27.26 -18.62
CA ARG A 333 -21.87 27.03 -17.55
C ARG A 333 -21.87 28.14 -16.50
N ALA A 334 -21.93 29.42 -16.90
CA ALA A 334 -21.89 30.53 -15.97
C ALA A 334 -23.10 30.51 -15.02
N THR A 335 -24.30 30.29 -15.59
CA THR A 335 -25.53 30.15 -14.79
C THR A 335 -25.48 28.92 -13.88
N HIS A 336 -24.94 27.81 -14.36
CA HIS A 336 -24.79 26.60 -13.56
C HIS A 336 -23.85 26.83 -12.37
N VAL A 337 -22.68 27.43 -12.58
CA VAL A 337 -21.70 27.76 -11.54
C VAL A 337 -22.30 28.70 -10.49
N GLU A 338 -23.05 29.74 -10.91
CA GLU A 338 -23.72 30.63 -9.97
C GLU A 338 -24.78 29.89 -9.13
N ASN A 339 -25.51 28.94 -9.72
CA ASN A 339 -26.46 28.13 -8.98
C ASN A 339 -25.77 27.21 -7.97
N LEU A 340 -24.63 26.58 -8.35
CA LEU A 340 -23.83 25.77 -7.43
C LEU A 340 -23.35 26.61 -6.24
N LYS A 341 -22.76 27.77 -6.51
CA LYS A 341 -22.26 28.70 -5.47
C LYS A 341 -23.39 29.14 -4.53
N ALA A 342 -24.56 29.45 -5.08
CA ALA A 342 -25.74 29.81 -4.28
C ALA A 342 -26.24 28.64 -3.40
N GLY A 343 -26.00 27.40 -3.83
CA GLY A 343 -26.36 26.18 -3.09
C GLY A 343 -25.39 25.80 -1.97
N LEU A 344 -24.13 26.25 -2.02
CA LEU A 344 -23.08 25.86 -1.07
C LEU A 344 -23.46 26.05 0.40
N PRO A 345 -24.06 27.20 0.82
CA PRO A 345 -24.46 27.39 2.22
C PRO A 345 -25.49 26.35 2.69
N ALA A 346 -26.42 25.96 1.81
CA ALA A 346 -27.44 24.95 2.13
C ALA A 346 -26.83 23.55 2.25
N MET A 347 -25.86 23.23 1.40
CA MET A 347 -25.13 21.96 1.47
C MET A 347 -24.31 21.85 2.77
N LEU A 348 -23.65 22.92 3.17
CA LEU A 348 -22.84 22.96 4.40
C LEU A 348 -23.72 23.03 5.67
N ALA A 349 -24.93 23.55 5.61
CA ALA A 349 -25.84 23.63 6.75
C ALA A 349 -26.14 22.24 7.36
N GLY A 350 -26.13 21.18 6.55
CA GLY A 350 -26.31 19.80 7.00
C GLY A 350 -25.21 19.31 7.94
N SER A 351 -24.01 19.89 7.91
CA SER A 351 -22.91 19.57 8.82
C SER A 351 -23.13 20.05 10.27
N GLY A 352 -24.02 21.01 10.48
CA GLY A 352 -24.21 21.66 11.77
C GLY A 352 -23.03 22.58 12.21
N ILE A 353 -22.11 22.92 11.30
CA ILE A 353 -20.88 23.67 11.57
C ILE A 353 -20.88 25.00 10.78
N PRO A 354 -21.43 26.08 11.32
CA PRO A 354 -21.51 27.37 10.60
C PRO A 354 -20.16 27.92 10.15
N ALA A 355 -19.08 27.66 10.91
CA ALA A 355 -17.72 28.13 10.59
C ALA A 355 -17.18 27.56 9.26
N LEU A 356 -17.71 26.45 8.76
CA LEU A 356 -17.33 25.91 7.44
C LEU A 356 -17.73 26.87 6.30
N ASN A 357 -18.76 27.69 6.47
CA ASN A 357 -19.15 28.64 5.42
C ASN A 357 -17.99 29.63 5.11
N ASP A 358 -17.30 30.11 6.13
CA ASP A 358 -16.22 31.08 5.97
C ASP A 358 -14.94 30.44 5.42
N ILE A 359 -14.73 29.14 5.67
CA ILE A 359 -13.52 28.43 5.29
C ILE A 359 -13.68 27.79 3.90
N VAL A 360 -14.85 27.25 3.58
CA VAL A 360 -15.06 26.40 2.38
C VAL A 360 -15.62 27.22 1.21
N ILE A 361 -16.61 28.11 1.47
CA ILE A 361 -17.33 28.76 0.37
C ILE A 361 -16.42 29.64 -0.49
N PRO A 362 -15.54 30.51 0.07
CA PRO A 362 -14.70 31.36 -0.77
C PRO A 362 -13.76 30.58 -1.71
N PRO A 363 -12.95 29.60 -1.23
CA PRO A 363 -12.05 28.85 -2.11
C PRO A 363 -12.82 27.95 -3.08
N VAL A 364 -13.87 27.27 -2.67
CA VAL A 364 -14.67 26.44 -3.59
C VAL A 364 -15.32 27.31 -4.67
N SER A 365 -15.80 28.52 -4.32
CA SER A 365 -16.34 29.45 -5.31
C SER A 365 -15.26 29.90 -6.31
N ALA A 366 -14.06 30.18 -5.85
CA ALA A 366 -12.93 30.54 -6.71
C ALA A 366 -12.54 29.40 -7.66
N PHE A 367 -12.51 28.18 -7.16
CA PHE A 367 -12.28 26.99 -7.98
C PHE A 367 -13.37 26.78 -9.03
N LEU A 368 -14.65 26.94 -8.67
CA LEU A 368 -15.77 26.80 -9.62
C LEU A 368 -15.75 27.87 -10.73
N ASP A 369 -15.26 29.09 -10.41
CA ASP A 369 -15.11 30.16 -11.39
C ASP A 369 -13.96 29.91 -12.38
N ASP A 370 -12.84 29.39 -11.90
CA ASP A 370 -11.63 29.12 -12.68
C ASP A 370 -10.92 27.88 -12.10
N PRO A 371 -11.30 26.66 -12.51
CA PRO A 371 -10.73 25.45 -11.97
C PRO A 371 -9.24 25.31 -12.30
N GLN A 372 -8.38 25.41 -11.29
CA GLN A 372 -6.95 25.14 -11.39
C GLN A 372 -6.54 24.13 -10.31
N SER A 373 -6.73 24.46 -9.01
CA SER A 373 -6.45 23.56 -7.91
C SER A 373 -7.42 23.74 -6.75
N LEU A 374 -7.64 22.66 -6.01
CA LEU A 374 -8.40 22.69 -4.76
C LEU A 374 -7.70 21.79 -3.74
N GLU A 375 -7.35 22.37 -2.59
CA GLU A 375 -6.68 21.64 -1.52
C GLU A 375 -7.49 21.70 -0.23
N VAL A 376 -7.62 20.57 0.43
CA VAL A 376 -8.14 20.45 1.79
C VAL A 376 -7.00 19.97 2.68
N ARG A 377 -6.67 20.75 3.71
CA ARG A 377 -5.57 20.48 4.63
C ARG A 377 -6.05 20.42 6.07
N VAL A 378 -5.48 19.49 6.81
CA VAL A 378 -5.59 19.34 8.26
C VAL A 378 -4.19 19.47 8.82
N ALA A 379 -3.96 20.49 9.65
CA ALA A 379 -2.67 20.78 10.29
C ALA A 379 -2.89 21.23 11.74
N PRO A 380 -3.14 20.30 12.68
CA PRO A 380 -3.31 20.61 14.07
C PRO A 380 -2.10 21.39 14.62
N PRO A 381 -2.27 22.39 15.50
CA PRO A 381 -1.15 23.17 16.04
C PRO A 381 -0.17 22.34 16.89
N SER A 382 -0.56 21.14 17.25
CA SER A 382 0.28 20.09 17.86
C SER A 382 -0.33 18.72 17.53
N PRO A 383 0.47 17.62 17.54
CA PRO A 383 -0.04 16.28 17.34
C PRO A 383 -1.27 16.02 18.21
N THR A 384 -2.39 15.65 17.59
CA THR A 384 -3.69 15.53 18.25
C THR A 384 -4.22 14.12 18.15
N SER A 385 -4.49 13.48 19.32
CA SER A 385 -4.94 12.08 19.33
C SER A 385 -6.34 11.93 18.76
N LEU A 386 -6.58 10.76 18.13
CA LEU A 386 -7.91 10.41 17.60
C LEU A 386 -8.99 10.49 18.67
N LEU A 387 -8.69 10.16 19.92
CA LEU A 387 -9.63 10.26 21.03
C LEU A 387 -10.03 11.73 21.30
N VAL A 388 -9.08 12.67 21.25
CA VAL A 388 -9.36 14.10 21.39
C VAL A 388 -10.21 14.62 20.24
N LEU A 389 -9.95 14.17 19.01
CA LEU A 389 -10.76 14.53 17.85
C LEU A 389 -12.19 14.00 17.97
N MET A 390 -12.36 12.78 18.43
CA MET A 390 -13.69 12.23 18.70
C MET A 390 -14.44 13.02 19.78
N ALA A 391 -13.76 13.40 20.84
CA ALA A 391 -14.36 14.24 21.89
C ALA A 391 -14.71 15.64 21.36
N ALA A 392 -13.86 16.21 20.51
CA ALA A 392 -14.10 17.50 19.85
C ALA A 392 -15.26 17.42 18.85
N ALA A 393 -15.57 16.29 18.28
CA ALA A 393 -16.72 16.09 17.39
C ALA A 393 -18.06 16.35 18.09
N ALA A 394 -18.12 16.26 19.43
CA ALA A 394 -19.28 16.68 20.21
C ALA A 394 -19.46 18.22 20.22
N ASN A 395 -18.41 18.98 19.86
CA ASN A 395 -18.43 20.42 19.66
C ASN A 395 -17.83 20.76 18.28
N PRO A 396 -18.62 20.72 17.22
CA PRO A 396 -18.12 20.82 15.84
C PRO A 396 -17.28 22.08 15.54
N ALA A 397 -17.62 23.22 16.14
CA ALA A 397 -16.81 24.44 15.97
C ALA A 397 -15.40 24.31 16.59
N GLY A 398 -15.28 23.59 17.69
CA GLY A 398 -13.99 23.26 18.32
C GLY A 398 -13.16 22.30 17.51
N LEU A 399 -13.80 21.39 16.77
CA LEU A 399 -13.13 20.40 15.92
C LEU A 399 -12.34 21.07 14.79
N ILE A 400 -12.90 22.05 14.09
CA ILE A 400 -12.23 22.80 13.02
C ILE A 400 -10.93 23.43 13.54
N THR A 401 -11.00 24.10 14.70
CA THR A 401 -9.84 24.74 15.31
C THR A 401 -8.81 23.71 15.79
N ALA A 402 -9.27 22.60 16.37
CA ALA A 402 -8.39 21.52 16.84
C ALA A 402 -7.65 20.82 15.69
N LEU A 403 -8.30 20.69 14.54
CA LEU A 403 -7.73 20.12 13.34
C LEU A 403 -6.83 21.10 12.56
N GLY A 404 -6.94 22.40 12.79
CA GLY A 404 -6.30 23.39 11.91
C GLY A 404 -6.78 23.25 10.46
N PHE A 405 -8.09 22.99 10.29
CA PHE A 405 -8.70 22.71 8.99
C PHE A 405 -8.69 23.94 8.09
N THR A 406 -8.18 23.79 6.87
CA THR A 406 -8.18 24.84 5.83
C THR A 406 -8.61 24.25 4.48
N VAL A 407 -9.14 25.15 3.64
CA VAL A 407 -9.40 24.86 2.22
C VAL A 407 -8.81 25.98 1.41
N GLU A 408 -8.03 25.66 0.38
CA GLU A 408 -7.40 26.62 -0.51
C GLU A 408 -7.70 26.27 -1.96
N ALA A 409 -7.78 27.26 -2.83
CA ALA A 409 -8.01 27.05 -4.23
C ALA A 409 -7.07 27.91 -5.08
N ASN A 410 -6.69 27.38 -6.23
CA ASN A 410 -5.89 28.06 -7.26
C ASN A 410 -4.55 28.57 -6.71
N THR A 411 -3.96 27.80 -5.79
CA THR A 411 -2.61 28.02 -5.27
C THR A 411 -1.59 27.19 -6.06
N ALA A 412 -0.34 27.69 -6.16
CA ALA A 412 0.75 26.87 -6.71
C ALA A 412 1.00 25.64 -5.82
N ALA A 413 1.42 24.52 -6.41
CA ALA A 413 1.94 23.39 -5.64
C ALA A 413 3.20 23.82 -4.88
N GLU A 414 3.30 23.45 -3.62
CA GLU A 414 4.47 23.73 -2.75
C GLU A 414 5.65 22.79 -3.06
#